data_bd29bce22d883b01c92693cf21dd5068
#
_entry.id   bd29bce22d883b01c92693cf21dd5068
#
_cell.length_a   1.000
_cell.length_b   1.000
_cell.length_c   1.000
_cell.angle_alpha   90.00
_cell.angle_beta   90.00
_cell.angle_gamma   90.00
#
_symmetry.space_group_name_H-M   'P 1'
#
loop_
_entity.id
_entity.type
_entity.pdbx_description
1 polymer ?
#
loop_
_entity_poly.entity_id
_entity_poly.type
_entity_poly.pdbx_seq_one_letter_code
_entity_poly.pdbx_strand_id
1 'polypeptide(L)'
;EAIDIIVNVAGWDKIQPFLDATPDFMNKVLDINLKGPINIIRYFLPEMVERNSGKIINISSDAGRVGSMGETIYAGAKGGMIAFTKSLARETARHKINVNCVCPGPTNTPLLMAQPESMREKLAKAVPFRRIGEPEEIADAVLFFASDMSNYITGQVLSVSGGLTMAD
;
A
#
# COMPACT_ATOMS: atom_id res chain seq x y z
N GLU A 1 -21.07 -13.17 9.67
CA GLU A 1 -19.73 -13.42 10.25
C GLU A 1 -18.98 -12.10 10.36
N ALA A 2 -18.27 -11.90 11.47
CA ALA A 2 -17.51 -10.69 11.71
C ALA A 2 -16.19 -10.72 10.89
N ILE A 3 -15.76 -9.56 10.41
CA ILE A 3 -14.46 -9.40 9.73
C ILE A 3 -13.39 -9.02 10.77
N ASP A 4 -12.40 -9.84 10.95
CA ASP A 4 -11.30 -9.61 11.90
C ASP A 4 -10.11 -8.87 11.27
N ILE A 5 -9.86 -9.12 9.99
CA ILE A 5 -8.70 -8.59 9.28
C ILE A 5 -9.15 -8.02 7.93
N ILE A 6 -8.75 -6.79 7.64
CA ILE A 6 -8.92 -6.17 6.33
C ILE A 6 -7.54 -5.99 5.69
N VAL A 7 -7.37 -6.51 4.48
CA VAL A 7 -6.17 -6.30 3.67
C VAL A 7 -6.56 -5.61 2.37
N ASN A 8 -6.21 -4.35 2.21
CA ASN A 8 -6.52 -3.56 1.02
C ASN A 8 -5.38 -3.69 0.01
N VAL A 9 -5.52 -4.65 -0.92
CA VAL A 9 -4.50 -4.98 -1.94
C VAL A 9 -4.81 -4.35 -3.31
N ALA A 10 -6.08 -4.07 -3.60
CA ALA A 10 -6.50 -3.55 -4.89
C ALA A 10 -5.71 -2.28 -5.27
N GLY A 11 -5.17 -2.28 -6.47
CA GLY A 11 -4.42 -1.15 -7.00
C GLY A 11 -4.37 -1.17 -8.51
N TRP A 12 -4.29 0.02 -9.11
CA TRP A 12 -4.16 0.18 -10.55
C TRP A 12 -3.46 1.48 -10.88
N ASP A 13 -2.60 1.44 -11.90
CA ASP A 13 -1.98 2.62 -12.50
C ASP A 13 -1.63 2.39 -13.97
N LYS A 14 -1.24 3.46 -14.64
CA LYS A 14 -0.62 3.46 -15.95
C LYS A 14 0.42 4.58 -15.98
N ILE A 15 1.67 4.20 -16.22
CA ILE A 15 2.78 5.16 -16.30
C ILE A 15 2.57 6.10 -17.48
N GLN A 16 2.51 7.41 -17.20
CA GLN A 16 2.41 8.48 -18.21
C GLN A 16 2.83 9.83 -17.63
N PRO A 17 3.27 10.80 -18.44
CA PRO A 17 3.51 12.17 -17.99
C PRO A 17 2.27 12.79 -17.35
N PHE A 18 2.47 13.62 -16.33
CA PHE A 18 1.35 14.28 -15.64
C PHE A 18 0.45 15.11 -16.57
N LEU A 19 1.05 15.79 -17.55
CA LEU A 19 0.31 16.62 -18.49
C LEU A 19 -0.61 15.81 -19.44
N ASP A 20 -0.36 14.51 -19.59
CA ASP A 20 -1.19 13.61 -20.40
C ASP A 20 -2.31 12.96 -19.58
N ALA A 21 -2.35 13.20 -18.28
CA ALA A 21 -3.35 12.65 -17.39
C ALA A 21 -4.70 13.37 -17.57
N THR A 22 -5.71 12.66 -18.07
CA THR A 22 -7.08 13.17 -18.17
C THR A 22 -7.78 13.17 -16.80
N PRO A 23 -8.83 14.00 -16.60
CA PRO A 23 -9.64 13.95 -15.38
C PRO A 23 -10.19 12.56 -15.07
N ASP A 24 -10.63 11.81 -16.07
CA ASP A 24 -11.16 10.44 -15.89
C ASP A 24 -10.05 9.47 -15.43
N PHE A 25 -8.86 9.59 -16.00
CA PHE A 25 -7.70 8.82 -15.54
C PHE A 25 -7.36 9.14 -14.08
N MET A 26 -7.28 10.44 -13.74
CA MET A 26 -7.00 10.88 -12.37
C MET A 26 -8.03 10.34 -11.37
N ASN A 27 -9.32 10.46 -11.71
CA ASN A 27 -10.42 9.95 -10.88
C ASN A 27 -10.29 8.43 -10.70
N LYS A 28 -10.06 7.68 -11.77
CA LYS A 28 -9.90 6.22 -11.71
C LYS A 28 -8.75 5.80 -10.80
N VAL A 29 -7.59 6.45 -10.90
CA VAL A 29 -6.44 6.19 -10.04
C VAL A 29 -6.79 6.45 -8.57
N LEU A 30 -7.38 7.61 -8.28
CA LEU A 30 -7.77 7.99 -6.91
C LEU A 30 -8.86 7.07 -6.35
N ASP A 31 -9.85 6.72 -7.16
CA ASP A 31 -10.96 5.88 -6.73
C ASP A 31 -10.50 4.47 -6.35
N ILE A 32 -9.62 3.87 -7.16
CA ILE A 32 -9.13 2.51 -6.90
C ILE A 32 -8.09 2.50 -5.76
N ASN A 33 -7.12 3.42 -5.77
CA ASN A 33 -5.96 3.32 -4.88
C ASN A 33 -6.14 4.02 -3.53
N LEU A 34 -7.16 4.88 -3.39
CA LEU A 34 -7.40 5.64 -2.15
C LEU A 34 -8.85 5.53 -1.67
N LYS A 35 -9.82 5.98 -2.46
CA LYS A 35 -11.22 6.04 -2.01
C LYS A 35 -11.83 4.65 -1.79
N GLY A 36 -11.52 3.68 -2.65
CA GLY A 36 -12.00 2.30 -2.51
C GLY A 36 -11.62 1.69 -1.16
N PRO A 37 -10.32 1.63 -0.80
CA PRO A 37 -9.86 1.18 0.51
C PRO A 37 -10.51 1.94 1.67
N ILE A 38 -10.61 3.28 1.59
CA ILE A 38 -11.27 4.08 2.62
C ILE A 38 -12.73 3.68 2.80
N ASN A 39 -13.46 3.45 1.71
CA ASN A 39 -14.86 3.04 1.75
C ASN A 39 -15.04 1.65 2.39
N ILE A 40 -14.16 0.69 2.06
CA ILE A 40 -14.17 -0.65 2.67
C ILE A 40 -13.94 -0.53 4.17
N ILE A 41 -12.92 0.19 4.59
CA ILE A 41 -12.63 0.40 6.00
C ILE A 41 -13.81 1.09 6.70
N ARG A 42 -14.36 2.15 6.10
CA ARG A 42 -15.51 2.89 6.66
C ARG A 42 -16.72 1.99 6.90
N TYR A 43 -16.93 0.99 6.05
CA TYR A 43 -18.04 0.06 6.16
C TYR A 43 -17.85 -0.94 7.32
N PHE A 44 -16.66 -1.53 7.49
CA PHE A 44 -16.42 -2.59 8.46
C PHE A 44 -15.90 -2.07 9.82
N LEU A 45 -15.33 -0.87 9.88
CA LEU A 45 -14.73 -0.33 11.10
C LEU A 45 -15.68 -0.23 12.30
N PRO A 46 -16.98 0.15 12.16
CA PRO A 46 -17.89 0.23 13.29
C PRO A 46 -17.98 -1.08 14.09
N GLU A 47 -18.04 -2.22 13.39
CA GLU A 47 -18.11 -3.53 14.04
C GLU A 47 -16.79 -3.90 14.75
N MET A 48 -15.63 -3.55 14.16
CA MET A 48 -14.34 -3.72 14.82
C MET A 48 -14.22 -2.87 16.09
N VAL A 49 -14.71 -1.63 16.03
CA VAL A 49 -14.74 -0.72 17.19
C VAL A 49 -15.60 -1.27 18.32
N GLU A 50 -16.80 -1.78 18.02
CA GLU A 50 -17.71 -2.38 19.00
C GLU A 50 -17.06 -3.58 19.70
N ARG A 51 -16.37 -4.44 18.95
CA ARG A 51 -15.67 -5.62 19.48
C ARG A 51 -14.35 -5.30 20.18
N ASN A 52 -13.82 -4.08 20.02
CA ASN A 52 -12.49 -3.67 20.46
C ASN A 52 -11.38 -4.63 19.94
N SER A 53 -11.47 -5.02 18.68
CA SER A 53 -10.54 -5.95 18.02
C SER A 53 -10.59 -5.79 16.52
N GLY A 54 -9.42 -5.79 15.87
CA GLY A 54 -9.30 -5.81 14.42
C GLY A 54 -7.90 -5.46 13.93
N LYS A 55 -7.61 -5.85 12.70
CA LYS A 55 -6.37 -5.51 12.02
C LYS A 55 -6.66 -4.98 10.61
N ILE A 56 -6.03 -3.89 10.25
CA ILE A 56 -6.17 -3.26 8.94
C ILE A 56 -4.77 -3.10 8.34
N ILE A 57 -4.54 -3.71 7.19
CA ILE A 57 -3.28 -3.64 6.45
C ILE A 57 -3.55 -3.00 5.08
N ASN A 58 -3.00 -1.81 4.87
CA ASN A 58 -3.12 -1.12 3.60
C ASN A 58 -1.88 -1.35 2.74
N ILE A 59 -2.07 -1.70 1.48
CA ILE A 59 -0.96 -1.79 0.52
C ILE A 59 -0.82 -0.47 -0.20
N SER A 60 0.24 0.25 0.15
CA SER A 60 0.64 1.47 -0.52
C SER A 60 1.67 1.16 -1.64
N SER A 61 2.72 1.94 -1.73
CA SER A 61 3.86 1.78 -2.64
C SER A 61 5.03 2.63 -2.15
N ASP A 62 6.25 2.24 -2.47
CA ASP A 62 7.40 3.11 -2.31
C ASP A 62 7.27 4.42 -3.13
N ALA A 63 6.55 4.38 -4.26
CA ALA A 63 6.18 5.59 -4.99
C ALA A 63 5.41 6.61 -4.12
N GLY A 64 4.58 6.13 -3.18
CA GLY A 64 3.87 6.99 -2.21
C GLY A 64 4.76 7.57 -1.12
N ARG A 65 5.96 7.02 -0.92
CA ARG A 65 6.95 7.51 0.06
C ARG A 65 7.91 8.53 -0.52
N VAL A 66 8.44 8.26 -1.72
CA VAL A 66 9.55 9.04 -2.31
C VAL A 66 9.21 9.66 -3.66
N GLY A 67 8.02 9.39 -4.18
CA GLY A 67 7.63 9.79 -5.53
C GLY A 67 8.11 8.81 -6.59
N SER A 68 7.51 8.88 -7.79
CA SER A 68 7.91 8.10 -8.95
C SER A 68 7.60 8.88 -10.23
N MET A 69 8.56 8.94 -11.14
CA MET A 69 8.39 9.63 -12.41
C MET A 69 7.35 8.91 -13.30
N GLY A 70 6.37 9.67 -13.80
CA GLY A 70 5.28 9.12 -14.61
C GLY A 70 4.14 8.49 -13.80
N GLU A 71 4.21 8.49 -12.47
CA GLU A 71 3.20 7.94 -11.56
C GLU A 71 2.66 9.02 -10.58
N THR A 72 2.61 10.28 -11.00
CA THR A 72 2.35 11.41 -10.10
C THR A 72 1.03 11.28 -9.33
N ILE A 73 -0.06 10.91 -10.01
CA ILE A 73 -1.39 10.75 -9.39
C ILE A 73 -1.40 9.51 -8.48
N TYR A 74 -0.79 8.41 -8.96
CA TYR A 74 -0.65 7.18 -8.18
C TYR A 74 0.18 7.40 -6.90
N ALA A 75 1.33 8.06 -7.01
CA ALA A 75 2.15 8.42 -5.87
C ALA A 75 1.38 9.29 -4.86
N GLY A 76 0.59 10.25 -5.35
CA GLY A 76 -0.30 11.05 -4.51
C GLY A 76 -1.36 10.21 -3.78
N ALA A 77 -2.02 9.27 -4.49
CA ALA A 77 -3.00 8.36 -3.89
C ALA A 77 -2.35 7.45 -2.83
N LYS A 78 -1.20 6.87 -3.16
CA LYS A 78 -0.47 5.96 -2.26
C LYS A 78 0.16 6.70 -1.07
N GLY A 79 0.63 7.95 -1.26
CA GLY A 79 1.03 8.84 -0.16
C GLY A 79 -0.14 9.21 0.76
N GLY A 80 -1.31 9.49 0.16
CA GLY A 80 -2.57 9.69 0.89
C GLY A 80 -2.95 8.48 1.75
N MET A 81 -2.76 7.25 1.24
CA MET A 81 -3.01 6.01 1.99
C MET A 81 -2.05 5.87 3.19
N ILE A 82 -0.79 6.28 3.06
CA ILE A 82 0.18 6.30 4.16
C ILE A 82 -0.29 7.26 5.27
N ALA A 83 -0.66 8.48 4.91
CA ALA A 83 -1.16 9.47 5.86
C ALA A 83 -2.47 9.01 6.51
N PHE A 84 -3.40 8.46 5.73
CA PHE A 84 -4.66 7.89 6.23
C PHE A 84 -4.41 6.77 7.24
N THR A 85 -3.50 5.84 6.94
CA THR A 85 -3.10 4.75 7.87
C THR A 85 -2.65 5.29 9.22
N LYS A 86 -1.76 6.28 9.23
CA LYS A 86 -1.23 6.88 10.47
C LYS A 86 -2.32 7.59 11.28
N SER A 87 -3.22 8.29 10.61
CA SER A 87 -4.33 9.01 11.27
C SER A 87 -5.32 8.02 11.86
N LEU A 88 -5.75 7.03 11.08
CA LEU A 88 -6.70 6.03 11.54
C LEU A 88 -6.15 5.19 12.70
N ALA A 89 -4.86 4.84 12.65
CA ALA A 89 -4.18 4.14 13.75
C ALA A 89 -4.30 4.90 15.08
N ARG A 90 -4.15 6.23 15.05
CA ARG A 90 -4.31 7.07 16.26
C ARG A 90 -5.75 7.09 16.77
N GLU A 91 -6.73 7.20 15.87
CA GLU A 91 -8.16 7.25 16.23
C GLU A 91 -8.65 5.93 16.82
N THR A 92 -8.13 4.79 16.31
CA THR A 92 -8.62 3.46 16.65
C THR A 92 -7.79 2.72 17.71
N ALA A 93 -6.65 3.25 18.11
CA ALA A 93 -5.74 2.62 19.09
C ALA A 93 -6.44 2.24 20.42
N ARG A 94 -7.31 3.11 20.94
CA ARG A 94 -8.08 2.84 22.16
C ARG A 94 -9.02 1.63 22.03
N HIS A 95 -9.38 1.25 20.82
CA HIS A 95 -10.21 0.11 20.48
C HIS A 95 -9.40 -1.14 20.12
N LYS A 96 -8.09 -1.16 20.41
CA LYS A 96 -7.18 -2.29 20.12
C LYS A 96 -7.21 -2.73 18.65
N ILE A 97 -7.41 -1.78 17.74
CA ILE A 97 -7.36 -2.01 16.29
C ILE A 97 -5.99 -1.58 15.80
N ASN A 98 -5.25 -2.51 15.19
CA ASN A 98 -3.97 -2.21 14.56
C ASN A 98 -4.19 -1.79 13.11
N VAL A 99 -3.60 -0.66 12.71
CA VAL A 99 -3.68 -0.16 11.33
C VAL A 99 -2.26 0.10 10.83
N ASN A 100 -1.80 -0.71 9.88
CA ASN A 100 -0.44 -0.62 9.34
C ASN A 100 -0.44 -0.57 7.81
N CYS A 101 0.69 -0.20 7.23
CA CYS A 101 0.86 -0.03 5.80
C CYS A 101 2.11 -0.77 5.32
N VAL A 102 1.98 -1.53 4.24
CA VAL A 102 3.09 -2.11 3.50
C VAL A 102 3.29 -1.32 2.22
N CYS A 103 4.54 -0.98 1.91
CA CYS A 103 4.95 -0.25 0.72
C CYS A 103 5.87 -1.16 -0.12
N PRO A 104 5.32 -1.89 -1.11
CA PRO A 104 6.14 -2.66 -2.03
C PRO A 104 7.03 -1.76 -2.89
N GLY A 105 8.25 -2.24 -3.15
CA GLY A 105 9.04 -1.83 -4.30
C GLY A 105 8.63 -2.57 -5.58
N PRO A 106 9.49 -2.61 -6.60
CA PRO A 106 9.23 -3.36 -7.83
C PRO A 106 9.00 -4.84 -7.51
N THR A 107 7.79 -5.32 -7.80
CA THR A 107 7.34 -6.67 -7.48
C THR A 107 6.82 -7.36 -8.75
N ASN A 108 7.10 -8.64 -8.91
CA ASN A 108 6.72 -9.49 -10.06
C ASN A 108 5.20 -9.70 -10.10
N THR A 109 4.48 -8.72 -10.60
CA THR A 109 3.02 -8.71 -10.72
C THR A 109 2.60 -8.46 -12.16
N PRO A 110 1.37 -8.79 -12.56
CA PRO A 110 0.87 -8.47 -13.91
C PRO A 110 1.03 -6.98 -14.25
N LEU A 111 0.90 -6.07 -13.28
CA LEU A 111 1.06 -4.63 -13.48
C LEU A 111 2.50 -4.27 -13.89
N LEU A 112 3.51 -4.84 -13.22
CA LEU A 112 4.91 -4.61 -13.57
C LEU A 112 5.31 -5.38 -14.85
N MET A 113 4.81 -6.60 -15.01
CA MET A 113 5.13 -7.43 -16.18
C MET A 113 4.56 -6.89 -17.48
N ALA A 114 3.55 -6.03 -17.43
CA ALA A 114 3.06 -5.29 -18.58
C ALA A 114 4.02 -4.17 -19.07
N GLN A 115 5.04 -3.82 -18.27
CA GLN A 115 6.05 -2.82 -18.65
C GLN A 115 7.12 -3.44 -19.58
N PRO A 116 7.76 -2.62 -20.44
CA PRO A 116 8.85 -3.08 -21.31
C PRO A 116 9.99 -3.78 -20.53
N GLU A 117 10.57 -4.81 -21.10
CA GLU A 117 11.65 -5.59 -20.47
C GLU A 117 12.83 -4.70 -20.05
N SER A 118 13.23 -3.75 -20.92
CA SER A 118 14.31 -2.80 -20.62
C SER A 118 14.02 -1.94 -19.37
N MET A 119 12.75 -1.65 -19.09
CA MET A 119 12.35 -0.93 -17.88
C MET A 119 12.43 -1.85 -16.64
N ARG A 120 11.96 -3.09 -16.76
CA ARG A 120 12.03 -4.09 -15.68
C ARG A 120 13.49 -4.38 -15.28
N GLU A 121 14.39 -4.51 -16.27
CA GLU A 121 15.82 -4.66 -16.01
C GLU A 121 16.44 -3.46 -15.30
N LYS A 122 16.08 -2.22 -15.70
CA LYS A 122 16.54 -1.01 -15.01
C LYS A 122 16.06 -0.98 -13.55
N LEU A 123 14.82 -1.34 -13.29
CA LEU A 123 14.28 -1.43 -11.94
C LEU A 123 15.02 -2.49 -11.12
N ALA A 124 15.22 -3.69 -11.66
CA ALA A 124 16.00 -4.74 -10.99
C ALA A 124 17.43 -4.30 -10.64
N LYS A 125 18.08 -3.57 -11.56
CA LYS A 125 19.43 -3.01 -11.33
C LYS A 125 19.44 -1.89 -10.28
N ALA A 126 18.36 -1.13 -10.14
CA ALA A 126 18.24 -0.07 -9.13
C ALA A 126 18.04 -0.62 -7.72
N VAL A 127 17.39 -1.78 -7.58
CA VAL A 127 17.20 -2.44 -6.27
C VAL A 127 18.57 -2.92 -5.74
N PRO A 128 18.95 -2.60 -4.48
CA PRO A 128 20.20 -3.10 -3.89
C PRO A 128 20.33 -4.64 -3.90
N PHE A 129 19.23 -5.38 -3.71
CA PHE A 129 19.22 -6.84 -3.85
C PHE A 129 19.36 -7.35 -5.29
N ARG A 130 19.44 -6.44 -6.29
CA ARG A 130 19.70 -6.74 -7.71
C ARG A 130 18.65 -7.64 -8.36
N ARG A 131 17.45 -7.64 -7.84
CA ARG A 131 16.29 -8.36 -8.39
C ARG A 131 14.98 -7.62 -8.11
N ILE A 132 13.95 -8.00 -8.82
CA ILE A 132 12.57 -7.68 -8.52
C ILE A 132 12.10 -8.60 -7.38
N GLY A 133 11.27 -8.11 -6.49
CA GLY A 133 10.65 -8.91 -5.43
C GLY A 133 9.55 -9.82 -5.95
N GLU A 134 9.23 -10.87 -5.22
CA GLU A 134 8.11 -11.76 -5.52
C GLU A 134 6.88 -11.38 -4.68
N PRO A 135 5.66 -11.63 -5.17
CA PRO A 135 4.42 -11.32 -4.44
C PRO A 135 4.38 -11.95 -3.03
N GLU A 136 4.95 -13.14 -2.88
CA GLU A 136 5.03 -13.88 -1.62
C GLU A 136 5.83 -13.11 -0.57
N GLU A 137 6.89 -12.40 -0.98
CA GLU A 137 7.71 -11.60 -0.07
C GLU A 137 6.95 -10.39 0.48
N ILE A 138 6.00 -9.86 -0.29
CA ILE A 138 5.08 -8.82 0.17
C ILE A 138 4.02 -9.43 1.11
N ALA A 139 3.51 -10.61 0.75
CA ALA A 139 2.51 -11.33 1.54
C ALA A 139 3.05 -11.71 2.92
N ASP A 140 4.33 -12.05 3.06
CA ASP A 140 4.97 -12.35 4.35
C ASP A 140 4.94 -11.14 5.30
N ALA A 141 5.18 -9.94 4.80
CA ALA A 141 5.06 -8.71 5.58
C ALA A 141 3.60 -8.42 5.99
N VAL A 142 2.66 -8.70 5.08
CA VAL A 142 1.22 -8.60 5.38
C VAL A 142 0.83 -9.61 6.46
N LEU A 143 1.27 -10.85 6.34
CA LEU A 143 1.03 -11.90 7.32
C LEU A 143 1.57 -11.54 8.71
N PHE A 144 2.78 -10.96 8.77
CA PHE A 144 3.32 -10.44 10.02
C PHE A 144 2.40 -9.42 10.66
N PHE A 145 1.93 -8.41 9.91
CA PHE A 145 1.00 -7.41 10.43
C PHE A 145 -0.40 -7.97 10.75
N ALA A 146 -0.81 -9.04 10.09
CA ALA A 146 -2.09 -9.70 10.35
C ALA A 146 -2.05 -10.64 11.56
N SER A 147 -0.86 -11.07 11.98
CA SER A 147 -0.66 -12.03 13.08
C SER A 147 -0.56 -11.35 14.45
N ASP A 148 -0.61 -12.17 15.52
CA ASP A 148 -0.42 -11.71 16.90
C ASP A 148 0.98 -11.18 17.20
N MET A 149 1.98 -11.49 16.36
CA MET A 149 3.34 -10.97 16.49
C MET A 149 3.41 -9.43 16.38
N SER A 150 2.40 -8.80 15.79
CA SER A 150 2.32 -7.35 15.61
C SER A 150 1.32 -6.65 16.55
N ASN A 151 0.84 -7.31 17.61
CA ASN A 151 -0.21 -6.74 18.47
C ASN A 151 0.14 -5.40 19.13
N TYR A 152 1.44 -5.09 19.30
CA TYR A 152 1.89 -3.80 19.82
C TYR A 152 2.42 -2.85 18.74
N ILE A 153 2.07 -3.12 17.45
CA ILE A 153 2.54 -2.36 16.30
C ILE A 153 1.33 -1.74 15.59
N THR A 154 1.23 -0.41 15.56
CA THR A 154 0.20 0.31 14.82
C THR A 154 0.76 1.60 14.23
N GLY A 155 0.18 2.09 13.13
CA GLY A 155 0.60 3.30 12.44
C GLY A 155 1.93 3.18 11.68
N GLN A 156 2.45 1.96 11.51
CA GLN A 156 3.74 1.75 10.85
C GLN A 156 3.60 1.66 9.33
N VAL A 157 4.67 2.07 8.66
CA VAL A 157 4.81 2.05 7.21
C VAL A 157 6.09 1.30 6.88
N LEU A 158 5.95 0.09 6.37
CA LEU A 158 7.07 -0.81 6.09
C LEU A 158 7.31 -0.90 4.58
N SER A 159 8.48 -0.48 4.12
CA SER A 159 8.93 -0.77 2.75
C SER A 159 9.42 -2.22 2.64
N VAL A 160 8.91 -2.93 1.63
CA VAL A 160 9.36 -4.25 1.22
C VAL A 160 9.88 -4.13 -0.20
N SER A 161 11.15 -3.74 -0.36
CA SER A 161 11.68 -3.23 -1.61
C SER A 161 13.11 -3.69 -1.94
N GLY A 162 13.64 -4.67 -1.20
CA GLY A 162 15.04 -5.10 -1.38
C GLY A 162 16.06 -3.97 -1.16
N GLY A 163 15.70 -2.98 -0.33
CA GLY A 163 16.54 -1.84 0.00
C GLY A 163 16.44 -0.65 -0.96
N LEU A 164 15.51 -0.68 -1.95
CA LEU A 164 15.33 0.43 -2.90
C LEU A 164 14.91 1.72 -2.18
N THR A 165 14.04 1.62 -1.20
CA THR A 165 13.58 2.75 -0.41
C THR A 165 13.91 2.52 1.06
N MET A 166 14.68 3.44 1.64
CA MET A 166 15.06 3.50 3.06
C MET A 166 14.62 4.87 3.58
N ALA A 167 13.31 5.07 3.68
CA ALA A 167 12.74 6.34 4.15
C ALA A 167 12.18 6.18 5.57
N ASP A 168 12.37 7.19 6.40
CA ASP A 168 11.86 7.28 7.78
C ASP A 168 10.36 7.59 7.83
#